data_a12640479dcc302e251f4a5f4bec8c45
#
_entry.id   a12640479dcc302e251f4a5f4bec8c45
#
_cell.length_a   1.000
_cell.length_b   1.000
_cell.length_c   1.000
_cell.angle_alpha   90.00
_cell.angle_beta   90.00
_cell.angle_gamma   90.00
#
_symmetry.space_group_name_H-M   'P 1'
#
loop_
_entity.id
_entity.type
_entity.pdbx_description
1 polymer ?
#
loop_
_entity_poly.entity_id
_entity_poly.type
_entity_poly.pdbx_seq_one_letter_code
_entity_poly.pdbx_strand_id
1 'polypeptide(L)'
;MGLTVYYDWKTKTDLPSARRLIAKFRAVALKLPFDEVSEIREQDPPDGKWVFDRYDHSFRQGELYLSRTRRDGKQETVHVPALHALFFHVRVPGAESAPIGLASHPPVVIHREDVIERNKNGSERGRIMGQGDPVEFPTRRRGYYSWHSFCKTQYAGNPKFGGEANFLKAHLSLIELLDQIRVAGVNVRIRDDSRYAKHRDVDRLLRSLRNWNAIVANIVGNVGDALGDESGELIAPIKERPDFEHLEAKGMSVLRKMAARQRRRKNDSS
;
A
#
# COMPACT_ATOMS: atom_id res chain seq x y z
N MET A 1 -8.26 0.53 -6.81
CA MET A 1 -8.35 -0.91 -6.46
C MET A 1 -7.37 -1.66 -7.34
N GLY A 2 -6.78 -2.78 -6.86
CA GLY A 2 -5.80 -3.55 -7.64
C GLY A 2 -5.15 -4.62 -6.79
N LEU A 3 -4.28 -5.45 -7.39
CA LEU A 3 -3.47 -6.39 -6.65
C LEU A 3 -2.31 -5.67 -5.99
N THR A 4 -2.40 -5.54 -4.68
CA THR A 4 -1.45 -4.81 -3.84
C THR A 4 -0.83 -5.75 -2.83
N VAL A 5 0.46 -5.65 -2.63
CA VAL A 5 1.19 -6.27 -1.53
C VAL A 5 1.45 -5.21 -0.49
N TYR A 6 0.86 -5.36 0.69
CA TYR A 6 1.12 -4.53 1.87
C TYR A 6 2.09 -5.29 2.77
N TYR A 7 3.02 -4.58 3.35
CA TYR A 7 4.00 -5.18 4.25
C TYR A 7 4.38 -4.22 5.37
N ASP A 8 4.58 -4.80 6.54
CA ASP A 8 5.05 -4.05 7.69
C ASP A 8 5.88 -4.94 8.62
N TRP A 9 6.75 -4.29 9.40
CA TRP A 9 7.53 -4.92 10.45
C TRP A 9 7.95 -3.94 11.52
N LYS A 10 8.36 -4.49 12.65
CA LYS A 10 9.13 -3.78 13.65
C LYS A 10 10.21 -4.69 14.23
N THR A 11 11.39 -4.15 14.47
CA THR A 11 12.51 -4.87 15.05
C THR A 11 13.16 -4.03 16.15
N LYS A 12 13.56 -4.68 17.24
CA LYS A 12 14.30 -4.01 18.31
C LYS A 12 15.76 -3.96 17.88
N THR A 13 16.30 -2.77 17.67
CA THR A 13 17.67 -2.57 17.17
C THR A 13 18.15 -1.15 17.43
N ASP A 14 19.46 -0.97 17.46
CA ASP A 14 20.14 0.33 17.46
C ASP A 14 20.46 0.81 16.03
N LEU A 15 20.90 2.05 15.89
CA LEU A 15 21.22 2.63 14.59
C LEU A 15 22.36 1.90 13.85
N PRO A 16 23.52 1.55 14.48
CA PRO A 16 24.55 0.79 13.80
C PRO A 16 24.07 -0.57 13.27
N SER A 17 23.23 -1.25 14.04
CA SER A 17 22.64 -2.53 13.63
C SER A 17 21.56 -2.35 12.55
N ALA A 18 20.77 -1.27 12.60
CA ALA A 18 19.82 -0.92 11.56
C ALA A 18 20.52 -0.65 10.21
N ARG A 19 21.65 0.06 10.22
CA ARG A 19 22.46 0.27 9.01
C ARG A 19 22.98 -1.05 8.42
N ARG A 20 23.45 -1.96 9.25
CA ARG A 20 23.89 -3.30 8.78
C ARG A 20 22.71 -4.10 8.23
N LEU A 21 21.54 -4.01 8.86
CA LEU A 21 20.37 -4.75 8.48
C LEU A 21 19.80 -4.28 7.13
N ILE A 22 19.69 -2.96 6.93
CA ILE A 22 19.20 -2.40 5.66
C ILE A 22 20.17 -2.70 4.51
N ALA A 23 21.48 -2.67 4.75
CA ALA A 23 22.48 -3.07 3.78
C ALA A 23 22.32 -4.56 3.38
N LYS A 24 22.03 -5.43 4.35
CA LYS A 24 21.73 -6.85 4.08
C LYS A 24 20.47 -7.03 3.24
N PHE A 25 19.40 -6.27 3.52
CA PHE A 25 18.18 -6.30 2.72
C PHE A 25 18.45 -5.89 1.27
N ARG A 26 19.20 -4.80 1.08
CA ARG A 26 19.58 -4.34 -0.26
C ARG A 26 20.45 -5.36 -1.00
N ALA A 27 21.41 -5.99 -0.33
CA ALA A 27 22.23 -7.03 -0.92
C ALA A 27 21.41 -8.26 -1.38
N VAL A 28 20.33 -8.58 -0.70
CA VAL A 28 19.37 -9.58 -1.14
C VAL A 28 18.58 -9.09 -2.36
N ALA A 29 18.07 -7.85 -2.32
CA ALA A 29 17.31 -7.29 -3.43
C ALA A 29 18.11 -7.25 -4.73
N LEU A 30 19.42 -6.95 -4.67
CA LEU A 30 20.31 -6.96 -5.83
C LEU A 30 20.51 -8.33 -6.48
N LYS A 31 20.15 -9.43 -5.80
CA LYS A 31 20.19 -10.80 -6.36
C LYS A 31 18.86 -11.23 -6.96
N LEU A 32 17.80 -10.47 -6.76
CA LEU A 32 16.47 -10.73 -7.28
C LEU A 32 16.27 -10.00 -8.62
N PRO A 33 15.37 -10.45 -9.47
CA PRO A 33 15.21 -9.91 -10.83
C PRO A 33 14.46 -8.57 -10.87
N PHE A 34 14.75 -7.66 -9.94
CA PHE A 34 14.32 -6.26 -10.05
C PHE A 34 15.09 -5.55 -11.15
N ASP A 35 14.45 -4.64 -11.88
CA ASP A 35 15.11 -3.83 -12.90
C ASP A 35 15.90 -2.69 -12.27
N GLU A 36 15.49 -2.24 -11.08
CA GLU A 36 16.16 -1.19 -10.34
C GLU A 36 16.14 -1.50 -8.85
N VAL A 37 17.30 -1.35 -8.23
CA VAL A 37 17.50 -1.34 -6.77
C VAL A 37 18.30 -0.09 -6.44
N SER A 38 17.66 0.91 -5.84
CA SER A 38 18.30 2.19 -5.56
C SER A 38 19.39 2.08 -4.48
N GLU A 39 20.20 3.12 -4.35
CA GLU A 39 21.09 3.26 -3.20
C GLU A 39 20.28 3.44 -1.91
N ILE A 40 20.91 3.09 -0.78
CA ILE A 40 20.33 3.35 0.54
C ILE A 40 20.35 4.85 0.77
N ARG A 41 19.21 5.40 1.12
CA ARG A 41 19.05 6.76 1.60
C ARG A 41 18.94 6.73 3.12
N GLU A 42 19.63 7.63 3.76
CA GLU A 42 19.53 7.87 5.19
C GLU A 42 19.05 9.31 5.39
N GLN A 43 17.99 9.48 6.16
CA GLN A 43 17.34 10.78 6.33
C GLN A 43 17.00 11.01 7.80
N ASP A 44 17.34 12.22 8.26
CA ASP A 44 16.82 12.82 9.47
C ASP A 44 15.78 13.90 9.07
N PRO A 45 14.72 14.11 9.84
CA PRO A 45 13.80 15.20 9.56
C PRO A 45 14.52 16.53 9.67
N PRO A 46 14.42 17.42 8.67
CA PRO A 46 14.96 18.78 8.78
C PRO A 46 14.29 19.47 9.99
N ASP A 47 15.08 19.94 10.95
CA ASP A 47 14.65 20.69 12.14
C ASP A 47 13.54 20.02 12.97
N GLY A 48 13.49 18.69 13.00
CA GLY A 48 12.46 17.93 13.70
C GLY A 48 11.06 18.07 13.09
N LYS A 49 10.94 18.65 11.92
CA LYS A 49 9.69 18.81 11.16
C LYS A 49 9.85 18.17 9.79
N TRP A 50 9.00 17.19 9.49
CA TRP A 50 8.83 16.72 8.12
C TRP A 50 8.11 17.81 7.33
N VAL A 51 8.78 18.39 6.34
CA VAL A 51 8.12 19.28 5.38
C VAL A 51 7.27 18.40 4.47
N PHE A 52 5.97 18.56 4.56
CA PHE A 52 5.00 17.87 3.74
C PHE A 52 5.03 18.46 2.32
N ASP A 53 5.73 17.84 1.40
CA ASP A 53 5.50 18.06 -0.01
C ASP A 53 4.40 17.13 -0.50
N ARG A 54 3.29 17.72 -0.97
CA ARG A 54 2.12 16.97 -1.46
C ARG A 54 2.43 16.10 -2.68
N TYR A 55 3.49 16.42 -3.40
CA TYR A 55 3.89 15.77 -4.64
C TYR A 55 5.14 14.89 -4.51
N ASP A 56 5.95 15.09 -3.49
CA ASP A 56 7.10 14.24 -3.22
C ASP A 56 6.75 13.14 -2.22
N HIS A 57 6.32 12.00 -2.76
CA HIS A 57 6.01 10.82 -1.96
C HIS A 57 7.22 10.24 -1.22
N SER A 58 8.45 10.68 -1.54
CA SER A 58 9.67 10.19 -0.89
C SER A 58 9.76 10.59 0.58
N PHE A 59 9.18 11.73 0.97
CA PHE A 59 9.20 12.24 2.34
C PHE A 59 8.22 11.57 3.30
N ARG A 60 7.26 10.79 2.79
CA ARG A 60 6.34 9.98 3.63
C ARG A 60 6.90 8.60 3.97
N GLN A 61 8.11 8.33 3.55
CA GLN A 61 8.73 7.04 3.76
C GLN A 61 9.12 6.90 5.23
N GLY A 62 8.62 5.87 5.87
CA GLY A 62 8.88 5.61 7.28
C GLY A 62 7.85 6.18 8.26
N GLU A 63 6.86 6.95 7.82
CA GLU A 63 5.73 7.34 8.68
C GLU A 63 4.93 6.12 9.14
N LEU A 64 4.37 6.21 10.34
CA LEU A 64 3.44 5.20 10.85
C LEU A 64 2.05 5.78 11.04
N TYR A 65 1.06 4.95 10.77
CA TYR A 65 -0.34 5.23 11.06
C TYR A 65 -0.81 4.23 12.11
N LEU A 66 -1.03 4.71 13.33
CA LEU A 66 -1.46 3.88 14.45
C LEU A 66 -2.96 4.07 14.69
N SER A 67 -3.70 2.98 14.74
CA SER A 67 -5.11 3.03 15.09
C SER A 67 -5.30 3.24 16.58
N ARG A 68 -6.19 4.15 16.93
CA ARG A 68 -6.64 4.45 18.29
C ARG A 68 -8.17 4.36 18.35
N THR A 69 -8.68 3.82 19.42
CA THR A 69 -10.11 3.92 19.75
C THR A 69 -10.32 5.14 20.62
N ARG A 70 -11.14 6.07 20.17
CA ARG A 70 -11.54 7.27 20.91
C ARG A 70 -12.47 6.90 22.07
N ARG A 71 -12.69 7.85 22.99
CA ARG A 71 -13.62 7.66 24.12
C ARG A 71 -15.06 7.40 23.68
N ASP A 72 -15.45 7.91 22.51
CA ASP A 72 -16.76 7.70 21.88
C ASP A 72 -16.87 6.36 21.10
N GLY A 73 -15.85 5.51 21.18
CA GLY A 73 -15.77 4.20 20.49
C GLY A 73 -15.36 4.25 19.03
N LYS A 74 -15.22 5.42 18.43
CA LYS A 74 -14.78 5.56 17.04
C LYS A 74 -13.30 5.23 16.88
N GLN A 75 -12.95 4.66 15.73
CA GLN A 75 -11.56 4.45 15.33
C GLN A 75 -10.97 5.73 14.75
N GLU A 76 -9.80 6.06 15.18
CA GLU A 76 -9.05 7.22 14.73
C GLU A 76 -7.64 6.77 14.31
N THR A 77 -7.07 7.44 13.32
CA THR A 77 -5.70 7.22 12.87
C THR A 77 -4.79 8.31 13.38
N VAL A 78 -3.81 7.92 14.18
CA VAL A 78 -2.76 8.82 14.69
C VAL A 78 -1.56 8.71 13.77
N HIS A 79 -1.17 9.82 13.20
CA HIS A 79 0.02 9.94 12.36
C HIS A 79 1.27 10.09 13.24
N VAL A 80 2.29 9.26 13.00
CA VAL A 80 3.55 9.25 13.75
C VAL A 80 4.70 9.49 12.78
N PRO A 81 5.32 10.68 12.81
CA PRO A 81 6.45 10.98 11.95
C PRO A 81 7.66 10.14 12.35
N ALA A 82 8.52 9.83 11.38
CA ALA A 82 9.80 9.22 11.67
C ALA A 82 10.77 10.24 12.26
N LEU A 83 11.64 9.82 13.19
CA LEU A 83 12.77 10.62 13.69
C LEU A 83 14.02 10.40 12.84
N HIS A 84 14.14 9.25 12.22
CA HIS A 84 15.25 8.85 11.36
C HIS A 84 14.79 7.71 10.49
N ALA A 85 15.16 7.68 9.22
CA ALA A 85 14.80 6.63 8.29
C ALA A 85 15.99 6.20 7.42
N LEU A 86 16.11 4.88 7.22
CA LEU A 86 17.03 4.22 6.31
C LEU A 86 16.19 3.44 5.32
N PHE A 87 16.30 3.69 4.02
CA PHE A 87 15.49 3.00 3.03
C PHE A 87 16.14 2.97 1.65
N PHE A 88 15.67 2.05 0.83
CA PHE A 88 15.94 1.97 -0.59
C PHE A 88 14.67 1.55 -1.33
N HIS A 89 14.67 1.70 -2.63
CA HIS A 89 13.55 1.33 -3.49
C HIS A 89 13.92 0.14 -4.38
N VAL A 90 12.94 -0.72 -4.61
CA VAL A 90 13.01 -1.73 -5.67
C VAL A 90 11.91 -1.46 -6.69
N ARG A 91 12.20 -1.68 -7.97
CA ARG A 91 11.24 -1.41 -9.05
C ARG A 91 11.31 -2.46 -10.14
N VAL A 92 10.13 -2.75 -10.70
CA VAL A 92 9.92 -3.44 -11.98
C VAL A 92 9.05 -2.52 -12.84
N PRO A 93 9.34 -2.32 -14.15
CA PRO A 93 8.57 -1.44 -15.00
C PRO A 93 7.06 -1.70 -14.92
N GLY A 94 6.29 -0.62 -14.83
CA GLY A 94 4.84 -0.68 -14.68
C GLY A 94 4.32 -0.93 -13.27
N ALA A 95 5.08 -1.56 -12.36
CA ALA A 95 4.71 -1.63 -10.95
C ALA A 95 4.97 -0.30 -10.23
N GLU A 96 4.28 -0.06 -9.12
CA GLU A 96 4.71 0.98 -8.19
C GLU A 96 6.09 0.66 -7.62
N SER A 97 6.87 1.68 -7.32
CA SER A 97 8.12 1.51 -6.59
C SER A 97 7.84 0.98 -5.19
N ALA A 98 8.54 -0.06 -4.77
CA ALA A 98 8.39 -0.65 -3.45
C ALA A 98 9.52 -0.19 -2.52
N PRO A 99 9.24 0.72 -1.56
CA PRO A 99 10.23 1.16 -0.58
C PRO A 99 10.43 0.12 0.51
N ILE A 100 11.67 -0.21 0.79
CA ILE A 100 12.10 -1.13 1.84
C ILE A 100 12.95 -0.36 2.83
N GLY A 101 12.56 -0.35 4.10
CA GLY A 101 13.24 0.53 5.04
C GLY A 101 13.15 0.15 6.51
N LEU A 102 13.76 0.99 7.31
CA LEU A 102 13.78 0.96 8.77
C LEU A 102 13.70 2.41 9.27
N ALA A 103 12.69 2.73 10.06
CA ALA A 103 12.52 4.06 10.63
C ALA A 103 12.33 4.01 12.13
N SER A 104 13.00 4.91 12.85
CA SER A 104 12.78 5.14 14.27
C SER A 104 11.68 6.18 14.48
N HIS A 105 10.97 6.10 15.59
CA HIS A 105 9.82 6.95 15.87
C HIS A 105 9.85 7.47 17.31
N PRO A 106 9.27 8.65 17.59
CA PRO A 106 9.19 9.17 18.93
C PRO A 106 8.39 8.22 19.84
N PRO A 107 8.75 8.10 21.13
CA PRO A 107 8.01 7.27 22.07
C PRO A 107 6.58 7.78 22.34
N VAL A 108 6.38 9.09 22.16
CA VAL A 108 5.10 9.79 22.36
C VAL A 108 4.95 10.81 21.24
N VAL A 109 3.75 10.97 20.73
CA VAL A 109 3.37 12.06 19.80
C VAL A 109 2.22 12.86 20.41
N ILE A 110 2.20 14.15 20.13
CA ILE A 110 1.07 15.01 20.44
C ILE A 110 0.09 14.90 19.27
N HIS A 111 -1.07 14.39 19.56
CA HIS A 111 -2.15 14.26 18.58
C HIS A 111 -3.27 15.25 18.92
N ARG A 112 -3.83 15.92 17.91
CA ARG A 112 -5.00 16.78 18.03
C ARG A 112 -6.09 16.19 17.16
N GLU A 113 -7.24 15.96 17.76
CA GLU A 113 -8.41 15.47 17.02
C GLU A 113 -8.97 16.59 16.15
N ASP A 114 -9.32 16.28 14.89
CA ASP A 114 -10.05 17.22 14.06
C ASP A 114 -11.48 17.40 14.60
N VAL A 115 -11.85 18.64 14.84
CA VAL A 115 -13.23 19.01 15.20
C VAL A 115 -14.03 19.14 13.91
N ILE A 116 -14.91 18.18 13.65
CA ILE A 116 -15.72 18.12 12.43
C ILE A 116 -17.08 18.75 12.67
N GLU A 117 -17.51 19.60 11.73
CA GLU A 117 -18.87 20.17 11.74
C GLU A 117 -19.92 19.06 11.72
N ARG A 118 -20.90 19.14 12.64
CA ARG A 118 -22.01 18.20 12.70
C ARG A 118 -23.33 18.88 12.33
N ASN A 119 -24.16 18.15 11.61
CA ASN A 119 -25.54 18.55 11.37
C ASN A 119 -26.35 18.51 12.67
N LYS A 120 -27.54 19.15 12.66
CA LYS A 120 -28.49 19.11 13.79
C LYS A 120 -28.90 17.67 14.20
N ASN A 121 -28.81 16.70 13.27
CA ASN A 121 -29.05 15.29 13.53
C ASN A 121 -27.82 14.50 14.00
N GLY A 122 -26.67 15.18 14.26
CA GLY A 122 -25.41 14.58 14.72
C GLY A 122 -24.55 13.96 13.62
N SER A 123 -24.98 13.95 12.35
CA SER A 123 -24.16 13.45 11.25
C SER A 123 -23.04 14.43 10.90
N GLU A 124 -21.87 13.90 10.52
CA GLU A 124 -20.70 14.71 10.17
C GLU A 124 -20.86 15.32 8.77
N ARG A 125 -20.58 16.62 8.64
CA ARG A 125 -20.59 17.34 7.35
C ARG A 125 -19.28 17.25 6.59
N GLY A 126 -18.25 16.61 7.15
CA GLY A 126 -16.93 16.49 6.54
C GLY A 126 -16.10 17.77 6.52
N ARG A 127 -16.58 18.88 7.09
CA ARG A 127 -15.83 20.12 7.21
C ARG A 127 -15.10 20.18 8.55
N ILE A 128 -13.77 20.34 8.50
CA ILE A 128 -12.94 20.55 9.69
C ILE A 128 -13.14 21.98 10.18
N MET A 129 -13.62 22.13 11.41
CA MET A 129 -13.87 23.42 12.07
C MET A 129 -12.70 23.88 12.91
N GLY A 130 -11.76 23.00 13.24
CA GLY A 130 -10.60 23.28 14.06
C GLY A 130 -9.95 22.03 14.58
N GLN A 131 -9.01 22.20 15.50
CA GLN A 131 -8.35 21.11 16.20
C GLN A 131 -8.73 21.14 17.67
N GLY A 132 -9.00 19.97 18.22
CA GLY A 132 -9.27 19.75 19.63
C GLY A 132 -8.03 19.92 20.52
N ASP A 133 -8.21 19.67 21.81
CA ASP A 133 -7.10 19.71 22.76
C ASP A 133 -6.01 18.71 22.41
N PRO A 134 -4.73 19.06 22.68
CA PRO A 134 -3.62 18.14 22.45
C PRO A 134 -3.70 16.96 23.40
N VAL A 135 -3.56 15.76 22.85
CA VAL A 135 -3.54 14.50 23.61
C VAL A 135 -2.23 13.78 23.36
N GLU A 136 -1.55 13.41 24.43
CA GLU A 136 -0.37 12.54 24.34
C GLU A 136 -0.77 11.13 23.92
N PHE A 137 -0.12 10.63 22.87
CA PHE A 137 -0.33 9.29 22.38
C PHE A 137 0.98 8.49 22.42
N PRO A 138 1.06 7.43 23.27
CA PRO A 138 2.24 6.59 23.36
C PRO A 138 2.35 5.69 22.14
N THR A 139 3.41 5.83 21.36
CA THR A 139 3.63 5.07 20.13
C THR A 139 4.08 3.63 20.36
N ARG A 140 4.63 3.33 21.55
CA ARG A 140 5.26 2.05 21.89
C ARG A 140 6.39 1.66 20.93
N ARG A 141 7.15 2.66 20.45
CA ARG A 141 8.24 2.49 19.47
C ARG A 141 9.64 2.75 20.03
N ARG A 142 9.77 3.06 21.33
CA ARG A 142 11.08 3.30 21.95
C ARG A 142 12.01 2.11 21.77
N GLY A 143 13.18 2.33 21.15
CA GLY A 143 14.17 1.28 20.86
C GLY A 143 13.79 0.33 19.73
N TYR A 144 12.80 0.68 18.93
CA TYR A 144 12.40 -0.08 17.76
C TYR A 144 12.60 0.74 16.48
N TYR A 145 13.01 0.04 15.43
CA TYR A 145 12.86 0.47 14.04
C TYR A 145 11.66 -0.24 13.45
N SER A 146 10.83 0.46 12.72
CA SER A 146 9.64 -0.08 12.06
C SER A 146 9.54 0.41 10.62
N TRP A 147 8.79 -0.32 9.84
CA TRP A 147 8.48 0.07 8.47
C TRP A 147 7.07 -0.37 8.12
N HIS A 148 6.41 0.40 7.30
CA HIS A 148 5.12 0.08 6.71
C HIS A 148 5.08 0.62 5.29
N SER A 149 4.70 -0.21 4.35
CA SER A 149 4.52 0.23 2.97
C SER A 149 3.63 -0.72 2.18
N PHE A 150 3.46 -0.38 0.90
CA PHE A 150 2.75 -1.22 -0.06
C PHE A 150 3.33 -1.04 -1.47
N CYS A 151 2.98 -1.96 -2.36
CA CYS A 151 3.30 -1.88 -3.78
C CYS A 151 2.14 -2.46 -4.59
N LYS A 152 1.60 -1.68 -5.52
CA LYS A 152 0.63 -2.18 -6.51
C LYS A 152 1.38 -2.81 -7.67
N THR A 153 1.43 -4.12 -7.64
CA THR A 153 2.14 -4.90 -8.66
C THR A 153 1.30 -5.11 -9.92
N GLN A 154 -0.02 -4.95 -9.85
CA GLN A 154 -0.95 -5.19 -10.96
C GLN A 154 -0.59 -4.42 -12.23
N TYR A 155 -0.13 -3.18 -12.11
CA TYR A 155 0.17 -2.33 -13.26
C TYR A 155 1.33 -2.86 -14.11
N ALA A 156 2.23 -3.67 -13.53
CA ALA A 156 3.27 -4.39 -14.28
C ALA A 156 2.69 -5.37 -15.31
N GLY A 157 1.43 -5.79 -15.13
CA GLY A 157 0.72 -6.67 -16.06
C GLY A 157 0.18 -5.97 -17.33
N ASN A 158 0.48 -4.69 -17.54
CA ASN A 158 0.14 -4.02 -18.79
C ASN A 158 1.00 -4.60 -19.93
N PRO A 159 0.42 -4.96 -21.10
CA PRO A 159 1.15 -5.51 -22.25
C PRO A 159 2.36 -4.68 -22.68
N LYS A 160 2.30 -3.34 -22.56
CA LYS A 160 3.43 -2.45 -22.89
C LYS A 160 4.69 -2.68 -22.03
N PHE A 161 4.54 -3.32 -20.87
CA PHE A 161 5.65 -3.67 -19.98
C PHE A 161 6.01 -5.16 -20.01
N GLY A 162 5.38 -5.97 -20.89
CA GLY A 162 5.61 -7.40 -20.97
C GLY A 162 4.49 -8.28 -20.38
N GLY A 163 3.36 -7.67 -19.98
CA GLY A 163 2.14 -8.39 -19.61
C GLY A 163 2.28 -9.27 -18.37
N GLU A 164 1.70 -10.48 -18.44
CA GLU A 164 1.67 -11.40 -17.29
C GLU A 164 3.06 -11.80 -16.80
N ALA A 165 4.04 -11.96 -17.69
CA ALA A 165 5.40 -12.33 -17.32
C ALA A 165 6.06 -11.23 -16.46
N ASN A 166 5.90 -9.98 -16.85
CA ASN A 166 6.43 -8.85 -16.08
C ASN A 166 5.68 -8.65 -14.76
N PHE A 167 4.37 -8.90 -14.71
CA PHE A 167 3.60 -8.94 -13.46
C PHE A 167 4.13 -10.01 -12.50
N LEU A 168 4.36 -11.23 -13.00
CA LEU A 168 4.93 -12.30 -12.19
C LEU A 168 6.31 -11.90 -11.67
N LYS A 169 7.18 -11.35 -12.53
CA LYS A 169 8.48 -10.83 -12.10
C LYS A 169 8.34 -9.86 -10.94
N ALA A 170 7.46 -8.85 -11.05
CA ALA A 170 7.26 -7.85 -10.00
C ALA A 170 6.73 -8.46 -8.70
N HIS A 171 5.67 -9.25 -8.80
CA HIS A 171 4.97 -9.79 -7.63
C HIS A 171 5.80 -10.84 -6.89
N LEU A 172 6.38 -11.79 -7.62
CA LEU A 172 7.17 -12.87 -7.03
C LEU A 172 8.47 -12.35 -6.41
N SER A 173 9.17 -11.44 -7.09
CA SER A 173 10.40 -10.85 -6.55
C SER A 173 10.16 -10.07 -5.27
N LEU A 174 9.05 -9.31 -5.18
CA LEU A 174 8.72 -8.58 -3.96
C LEU A 174 8.41 -9.55 -2.81
N ILE A 175 7.61 -10.58 -3.04
CA ILE A 175 7.28 -11.58 -2.01
C ILE A 175 8.55 -12.32 -1.57
N GLU A 176 9.43 -12.71 -2.50
CA GLU A 176 10.71 -13.35 -2.18
C GLU A 176 11.60 -12.45 -1.34
N LEU A 177 11.73 -11.16 -1.69
CA LEU A 177 12.48 -10.20 -0.88
C LEU A 177 11.94 -10.13 0.55
N LEU A 178 10.62 -10.06 0.72
CA LEU A 178 10.00 -9.99 2.03
C LEU A 178 10.21 -11.28 2.85
N ASP A 179 10.22 -12.44 2.20
CA ASP A 179 10.56 -13.72 2.85
C ASP A 179 12.04 -13.77 3.26
N GLN A 180 12.95 -13.28 2.44
CA GLN A 180 14.37 -13.19 2.79
C GLN A 180 14.64 -12.22 3.94
N ILE A 181 13.84 -11.13 4.05
CA ILE A 181 13.86 -10.24 5.21
C ILE A 181 13.42 -10.99 6.48
N ARG A 182 12.42 -11.89 6.39
CA ARG A 182 12.04 -12.78 7.50
C ARG A 182 13.18 -13.73 7.90
N VAL A 183 13.84 -14.33 6.92
CA VAL A 183 15.01 -15.20 7.17
C VAL A 183 16.14 -14.43 7.85
N ALA A 184 16.26 -13.14 7.59
CA ALA A 184 17.21 -12.26 8.29
C ALA A 184 16.81 -11.95 9.73
N GLY A 185 15.72 -12.51 10.27
CA GLY A 185 15.29 -12.39 11.67
C GLY A 185 14.28 -11.27 11.95
N VAL A 186 13.73 -10.65 10.91
CA VAL A 186 12.70 -9.62 11.05
C VAL A 186 11.31 -10.23 10.90
N ASN A 187 10.43 -9.95 11.86
CA ASN A 187 9.05 -10.43 11.80
C ASN A 187 8.21 -9.59 10.83
N VAL A 188 8.27 -9.94 9.54
CA VAL A 188 7.54 -9.26 8.47
C VAL A 188 6.09 -9.78 8.42
N ARG A 189 5.12 -8.88 8.47
CA ARG A 189 3.72 -9.16 8.15
C ARG A 189 3.47 -8.82 6.69
N ILE A 190 2.86 -9.74 5.96
CA ILE A 190 2.49 -9.54 4.55
C ILE A 190 0.99 -9.75 4.43
N ARG A 191 0.31 -8.72 3.87
CA ARG A 191 -1.07 -8.83 3.40
C ARG A 191 -1.06 -8.65 1.90
N ASP A 192 -1.33 -9.70 1.19
CA ASP A 192 -1.33 -9.76 -0.26
C ASP A 192 -2.76 -10.01 -0.76
N ASP A 193 -3.28 -9.09 -1.57
CA ASP A 193 -4.65 -9.15 -2.10
C ASP A 193 -4.88 -10.39 -2.98
N SER A 194 -3.84 -10.89 -3.66
CA SER A 194 -3.90 -12.15 -4.42
C SER A 194 -3.86 -13.40 -3.53
N ARG A 195 -3.39 -13.25 -2.29
CA ARG A 195 -3.05 -14.33 -1.35
C ARG A 195 -1.91 -15.23 -1.81
N TYR A 196 -1.15 -14.86 -2.83
CA TYR A 196 0.00 -15.64 -3.30
C TYR A 196 1.04 -15.84 -2.18
N ALA A 197 1.29 -14.82 -1.38
CA ALA A 197 2.18 -14.92 -0.22
C ALA A 197 1.85 -16.10 0.72
N LYS A 198 0.58 -16.53 0.76
CA LYS A 198 0.11 -17.67 1.56
C LYS A 198 0.12 -18.98 0.80
N HIS A 199 -0.29 -18.98 -0.47
CA HIS A 199 -0.60 -20.20 -1.21
C HIS A 199 0.52 -20.64 -2.15
N ARG A 200 1.35 -19.71 -2.61
CA ARG A 200 2.45 -19.92 -3.59
C ARG A 200 1.98 -20.55 -4.92
N ASP A 201 0.69 -20.34 -5.24
CA ASP A 201 0.05 -20.86 -6.46
C ASP A 201 0.06 -19.76 -7.52
N VAL A 202 0.91 -19.91 -8.53
CA VAL A 202 1.10 -18.97 -9.63
C VAL A 202 -0.13 -18.91 -10.54
N ASP A 203 -0.79 -20.02 -10.80
CA ASP A 203 -2.00 -20.04 -11.65
C ASP A 203 -3.14 -19.29 -10.99
N ARG A 204 -3.27 -19.42 -9.68
CA ARG A 204 -4.23 -18.65 -8.90
C ARG A 204 -3.90 -17.17 -8.91
N LEU A 205 -2.63 -16.81 -8.82
CA LEU A 205 -2.17 -15.42 -8.92
C LEU A 205 -2.53 -14.82 -10.28
N LEU A 206 -2.25 -15.52 -11.39
CA LEU A 206 -2.61 -15.10 -12.74
C LEU A 206 -4.13 -15.00 -12.94
N ARG A 207 -4.91 -15.96 -12.43
CA ARG A 207 -6.38 -15.82 -12.43
C ARG A 207 -6.85 -14.59 -11.69
N SER A 208 -6.21 -14.24 -10.58
CA SER A 208 -6.53 -13.02 -9.83
C SER A 208 -6.22 -11.76 -10.63
N LEU A 209 -5.07 -11.70 -11.30
CA LEU A 209 -4.70 -10.59 -12.20
C LEU A 209 -5.75 -10.40 -13.31
N ARG A 210 -6.08 -11.48 -14.03
CA ARG A 210 -7.06 -11.45 -15.13
C ARG A 210 -8.44 -10.98 -14.67
N ASN A 211 -8.87 -11.43 -13.49
CA ASN A 211 -10.14 -11.01 -12.91
C ASN A 211 -10.15 -9.52 -12.51
N TRP A 212 -9.06 -9.05 -11.89
CA TRP A 212 -8.94 -7.64 -11.51
C TRP A 212 -8.85 -6.72 -12.72
N ASN A 213 -8.11 -7.09 -13.77
CA ASN A 213 -8.06 -6.32 -15.01
C ASN A 213 -9.47 -6.22 -15.64
N ALA A 214 -10.24 -7.30 -15.66
CA ALA A 214 -11.60 -7.28 -16.16
C ALA A 214 -12.53 -6.40 -15.29
N ILE A 215 -12.43 -6.45 -13.97
CA ILE A 215 -13.23 -5.59 -13.06
C ILE A 215 -12.89 -4.12 -13.29
N VAL A 216 -11.60 -3.77 -13.37
CA VAL A 216 -11.16 -2.39 -13.57
C VAL A 216 -11.61 -1.87 -14.95
N ALA A 217 -11.50 -2.69 -16.00
CA ALA A 217 -11.99 -2.31 -17.33
C ALA A 217 -13.50 -2.02 -17.33
N ASN A 218 -14.29 -2.88 -16.69
CA ASN A 218 -15.73 -2.68 -16.57
C ASN A 218 -16.10 -1.41 -15.76
N ILE A 219 -15.39 -1.11 -14.67
CA ILE A 219 -15.63 0.13 -13.92
C ILE A 219 -15.29 1.35 -14.76
N VAL A 220 -14.17 1.32 -15.48
CA VAL A 220 -13.70 2.44 -16.31
C VAL A 220 -14.66 2.65 -17.49
N GLY A 221 -15.14 1.58 -18.14
CA GLY A 221 -16.14 1.66 -19.19
C GLY A 221 -17.44 2.31 -18.68
N ASN A 222 -18.03 1.76 -17.60
CA ASN A 222 -19.26 2.31 -17.04
C ASN A 222 -19.15 3.78 -16.58
N VAL A 223 -17.98 4.18 -16.05
CA VAL A 223 -17.75 5.58 -15.67
C VAL A 223 -17.64 6.45 -16.93
N GLY A 224 -16.94 5.97 -17.98
CA GLY A 224 -16.88 6.66 -19.28
C GLY A 224 -18.26 6.89 -19.88
N ASP A 225 -19.10 5.85 -19.90
CA ASP A 225 -20.47 5.93 -20.41
C ASP A 225 -21.33 6.89 -19.59
N ALA A 226 -21.18 6.89 -18.27
CA ALA A 226 -21.95 7.76 -17.36
C ALA A 226 -21.55 9.25 -17.45
N LEU A 227 -20.30 9.54 -17.78
CA LEU A 227 -19.80 10.91 -17.87
C LEU A 227 -20.11 11.56 -19.23
N GLY A 228 -20.29 10.78 -20.28
CA GLY A 228 -20.55 11.27 -21.64
C GLY A 228 -19.36 12.09 -22.22
N ASP A 229 -19.58 12.65 -23.41
CA ASP A 229 -18.55 13.43 -24.14
C ASP A 229 -18.21 14.78 -23.49
N GLU A 230 -19.01 15.26 -22.57
CA GLU A 230 -18.84 16.60 -21.95
C GLU A 230 -17.83 16.66 -20.79
N SER A 231 -17.35 15.52 -20.30
CA SER A 231 -16.58 15.47 -19.03
C SER A 231 -15.07 15.38 -19.17
N GLY A 232 -14.52 15.60 -20.34
CA GLY A 232 -13.10 15.44 -20.59
C GLY A 232 -12.66 13.98 -20.68
N GLU A 233 -11.49 13.75 -21.23
CA GLU A 233 -10.96 12.39 -21.43
C GLU A 233 -10.68 11.70 -20.08
N LEU A 234 -11.40 10.62 -19.79
CA LEU A 234 -11.10 9.75 -18.64
C LEU A 234 -9.78 9.03 -18.89
N ILE A 235 -8.70 9.56 -18.30
CA ILE A 235 -7.37 8.98 -18.41
C ILE A 235 -7.27 7.78 -17.47
N ALA A 236 -7.23 6.58 -18.03
CA ALA A 236 -7.03 5.35 -17.29
C ALA A 236 -6.11 4.39 -18.06
N PRO A 237 -4.98 3.95 -17.49
CA PRO A 237 -4.02 3.07 -18.19
C PRO A 237 -4.63 1.77 -18.73
N ILE A 238 -5.76 1.33 -18.18
CA ILE A 238 -6.49 0.15 -18.65
C ILE A 238 -7.12 0.36 -20.04
N LYS A 239 -7.51 1.60 -20.40
CA LYS A 239 -8.06 1.95 -21.73
C LYS A 239 -7.05 1.79 -22.86
N GLU A 240 -5.77 1.96 -22.56
CA GLU A 240 -4.68 1.79 -23.54
C GLU A 240 -4.45 0.32 -23.96
N ARG A 241 -5.13 -0.62 -23.33
CA ARG A 241 -4.97 -2.04 -23.62
C ARG A 241 -5.70 -2.41 -24.92
N PRO A 242 -5.07 -3.18 -25.80
CA PRO A 242 -5.70 -3.61 -27.06
C PRO A 242 -6.90 -4.56 -26.85
N ASP A 243 -7.03 -5.17 -25.68
CA ASP A 243 -8.11 -6.08 -25.30
C ASP A 243 -9.13 -5.43 -24.33
N PHE A 244 -9.19 -4.08 -24.27
CA PHE A 244 -10.02 -3.35 -23.30
C PHE A 244 -11.50 -3.74 -23.36
N GLU A 245 -12.13 -3.71 -24.54
CA GLU A 245 -13.55 -4.06 -24.71
C GLU A 245 -13.87 -5.48 -24.27
N HIS A 246 -12.96 -6.43 -24.57
CA HIS A 246 -13.10 -7.81 -24.12
C HIS A 246 -13.01 -7.92 -22.59
N LEU A 247 -12.10 -7.18 -21.96
CA LEU A 247 -11.94 -7.13 -20.50
C LEU A 247 -13.17 -6.50 -19.85
N GLU A 248 -13.71 -5.43 -20.41
CA GLU A 248 -14.92 -4.75 -19.92
C GLU A 248 -16.12 -5.69 -19.90
N ALA A 249 -16.41 -6.35 -21.00
CA ALA A 249 -17.51 -7.34 -21.10
C ALA A 249 -17.30 -8.49 -20.10
N LYS A 250 -16.08 -8.98 -19.92
CA LYS A 250 -15.75 -10.02 -18.95
C LYS A 250 -15.92 -9.55 -17.52
N GLY A 251 -15.62 -8.29 -17.22
CA GLY A 251 -15.73 -7.68 -15.88
C GLY A 251 -17.13 -7.78 -15.31
N MET A 252 -18.16 -7.51 -16.12
CA MET A 252 -19.57 -7.68 -15.73
C MET A 252 -19.86 -9.10 -15.24
N SER A 253 -19.38 -10.11 -15.97
CA SER A 253 -19.55 -11.52 -15.58
C SER A 253 -18.85 -11.86 -14.26
N VAL A 254 -17.65 -11.34 -14.05
CA VAL A 254 -16.88 -11.54 -12.80
C VAL A 254 -17.61 -10.92 -11.62
N LEU A 255 -18.09 -9.69 -11.74
CA LEU A 255 -18.83 -8.99 -10.68
C LEU A 255 -20.12 -9.72 -10.31
N ARG A 256 -20.90 -10.18 -11.29
CA ARG A 256 -22.11 -10.99 -11.05
C ARG A 256 -21.82 -12.28 -10.26
N LYS A 257 -20.75 -13.00 -10.61
CA LYS A 257 -20.31 -14.20 -9.89
C LYS A 257 -19.89 -13.89 -8.46
N MET A 258 -19.18 -12.78 -8.23
CA MET A 258 -18.79 -12.35 -6.89
C MET A 258 -20.00 -12.00 -6.01
N ALA A 259 -20.95 -11.23 -6.55
CA ALA A 259 -22.18 -10.89 -5.85
C ALA A 259 -23.03 -12.12 -5.48
N ALA A 260 -23.14 -13.10 -6.39
CA ALA A 260 -23.85 -14.35 -6.11
C ALA A 260 -23.18 -15.15 -4.97
N ARG A 261 -21.85 -15.20 -4.94
CA ARG A 261 -21.09 -15.87 -3.84
C ARG A 261 -21.28 -15.19 -2.49
N GLN A 262 -21.33 -13.85 -2.47
CA GLN A 262 -21.59 -13.11 -1.22
C GLN A 262 -23.01 -13.36 -0.67
N ARG A 263 -24.02 -13.40 -1.54
CA ARG A 263 -25.40 -13.72 -1.14
C ARG A 263 -25.52 -15.12 -0.54
N ARG A 264 -24.88 -16.14 -1.15
CA ARG A 264 -24.86 -17.51 -0.61
C ARG A 264 -24.21 -17.55 0.79
N ARG A 265 -23.05 -16.91 0.98
CA ARG A 265 -22.40 -16.87 2.30
C ARG A 265 -23.22 -16.19 3.39
N LYS A 266 -23.99 -15.17 3.06
CA LYS A 266 -24.91 -14.54 4.02
C LYS A 266 -26.04 -15.47 4.41
N ASN A 267 -26.60 -16.21 3.45
CA ASN A 267 -27.68 -17.17 3.72
C ASN A 267 -27.21 -18.39 4.52
N ASP A 268 -25.93 -18.84 4.35
CA ASP A 268 -25.34 -19.97 5.09
C ASP A 268 -24.93 -19.58 6.52
N SER A 269 -24.96 -18.28 6.87
CA SER A 269 -24.57 -17.74 8.17
C SER A 269 -25.75 -17.24 9.00
N SER A 270 -26.98 -17.34 8.46
CA SER A 270 -28.26 -17.02 9.10
C SER A 270 -29.00 -18.29 9.48
#